data_b8aba618b65ef518e893acf4e949e98a
#
_entry.id   b8aba618b65ef518e893acf4e949e98a
#
_cell.length_a   1.000
_cell.length_b   1.000
_cell.length_c   1.000
_cell.angle_alpha   90.00
_cell.angle_beta   90.00
_cell.angle_gamma   90.00
#
_symmetry.space_group_name_H-M   'P 1'
#
loop_
_entity.id
_entity.type
_entity.pdbx_description
1 polymer ?
#
loop_
_entity_poly.entity_id
_entity_poly.type
_entity_poly.pdbx_seq_one_letter_code
_entity_poly.pdbx_strand_id
1 'polypeptide(L)'
;MGKCSINADFMIKCKSAFVGIVTKLFDITGKALSGEWGTDDLDGCGIPVLRTTNFTNVGKVNYDNVVTRNIQKKNISDKLLKKGDIIIEKSGGTDKNPVGRVIYFEGEENKYLFNNFTGLLRVKDKNEWYPKYVFYSMFAYYKRGGTRRFENKTTGLHNLKLDDYIKRLDIQKASYVDQVHVCKLLDCVRLQIDNMERELELLDELVKARFVEMFGDPVTNDMLWNTDVLKDICTKIGSGSTPRGGKESYIDEGISLIRSMNVHNAYFEYKDLAHITLDQAEKLNNVVVKHDDLLFNITGASVARCCVVPSDVLPARVNQHVCILRCREKVNPIFLQGLLVNENYQGKLLQIAKSGATREAINKQQLESLEIMIPPLELQNQFASFVEEIDKSRLFSNHSLFLIKSIIF
;
A
#
# COMPACT_ATOMS: atom_id res chain seq x y z
N MET A 1 -28.62 -4.64 6.68
CA MET A 1 -27.15 -4.76 6.89
C MET A 1 -26.89 -4.84 8.40
N GLY A 2 -26.58 -6.03 8.90
CA GLY A 2 -26.39 -6.27 10.34
C GLY A 2 -25.05 -5.72 10.79
N LYS A 3 -25.04 -4.80 11.73
CA LYS A 3 -23.82 -4.32 12.40
C LYS A 3 -23.18 -5.49 13.14
N CYS A 4 -22.00 -5.93 12.67
CA CYS A 4 -21.16 -6.86 13.40
C CYS A 4 -20.42 -6.09 14.50
N SER A 5 -21.05 -5.95 15.70
CA SER A 5 -20.38 -5.39 16.87
C SER A 5 -19.49 -6.46 17.48
N ILE A 6 -18.18 -6.31 17.34
CA ILE A 6 -17.19 -7.15 18.04
C ILE A 6 -17.20 -6.71 19.51
N ASN A 7 -17.78 -7.53 20.38
CA ASN A 7 -17.89 -7.25 21.80
C ASN A 7 -16.57 -7.62 22.52
N ALA A 8 -16.04 -6.73 23.38
CA ALA A 8 -14.79 -6.94 24.14
C ALA A 8 -14.82 -8.24 24.98
N ASP A 9 -16.00 -8.67 25.45
CA ASP A 9 -16.21 -9.95 26.14
C ASP A 9 -15.84 -11.18 25.28
N PHE A 10 -15.92 -11.04 23.94
CA PHE A 10 -15.57 -12.11 23.03
C PHE A 10 -14.04 -12.32 22.94
N MET A 11 -13.27 -11.23 22.95
CA MET A 11 -11.79 -11.29 22.95
C MET A 11 -11.26 -11.95 24.26
N ILE A 12 -11.95 -11.73 25.37
CA ILE A 12 -11.62 -12.36 26.66
C ILE A 12 -12.00 -13.85 26.64
N LYS A 13 -13.15 -14.21 26.07
CA LYS A 13 -13.56 -15.62 25.90
C LYS A 13 -12.67 -16.39 24.96
N CYS A 14 -12.18 -15.78 23.86
CA CYS A 14 -11.20 -16.42 23.01
C CYS A 14 -9.88 -16.72 23.75
N LYS A 15 -9.42 -15.85 24.64
CA LYS A 15 -8.23 -16.13 25.48
C LYS A 15 -8.43 -17.24 26.50
N SER A 16 -9.63 -17.42 27.05
CA SER A 16 -9.94 -18.42 28.06
C SER A 16 -10.33 -19.81 27.52
N ALA A 17 -10.82 -19.88 26.28
CA ALA A 17 -11.22 -21.15 25.63
C ALA A 17 -10.04 -21.96 25.06
N PHE A 18 -8.82 -21.41 25.04
CA PHE A 18 -7.66 -22.02 24.40
C PHE A 18 -6.59 -22.46 25.41
N VAL A 19 -6.95 -23.21 26.43
CA VAL A 19 -5.96 -23.83 27.32
C VAL A 19 -5.71 -25.28 26.85
N GLY A 20 -4.60 -25.48 26.13
CA GLY A 20 -3.72 -26.60 26.41
C GLY A 20 -3.52 -27.67 25.33
N ILE A 21 -4.41 -27.95 24.39
CA ILE A 21 -4.16 -29.02 23.42
C ILE A 21 -3.69 -28.45 22.09
N VAL A 22 -2.50 -28.86 21.67
CA VAL A 22 -1.93 -28.51 20.36
C VAL A 22 -1.72 -29.79 19.55
N THR A 23 -1.81 -29.68 18.23
CA THR A 23 -1.56 -30.79 17.28
C THR A 23 -0.48 -30.32 16.30
N LYS A 24 0.47 -31.19 16.00
CA LYS A 24 1.50 -30.87 15.00
C LYS A 24 0.86 -30.72 13.61
N LEU A 25 1.32 -29.74 12.84
CA LEU A 25 0.85 -29.55 11.47
C LEU A 25 1.03 -30.85 10.63
N PHE A 26 2.12 -31.60 10.90
CA PHE A 26 2.38 -32.89 10.25
C PHE A 26 1.25 -33.91 10.48
N ASP A 27 0.68 -33.95 11.66
CA ASP A 27 -0.40 -34.89 11.99
C ASP A 27 -1.68 -34.51 11.23
N ILE A 28 -1.91 -33.23 11.05
CA ILE A 28 -3.08 -32.67 10.35
C ILE A 28 -2.98 -32.86 8.82
N THR A 29 -1.82 -32.54 8.22
CA THR A 29 -1.68 -32.49 6.76
C THR A 29 -0.81 -33.60 6.18
N GLY A 30 0.09 -34.18 6.99
CA GLY A 30 1.16 -35.02 6.53
C GLY A 30 2.30 -34.26 5.88
N LYS A 31 3.05 -34.95 5.05
CA LYS A 31 4.16 -34.36 4.28
C LYS A 31 3.62 -33.48 3.15
N ALA A 32 4.27 -32.33 2.92
CA ALA A 32 3.91 -31.48 1.79
C ALA A 32 4.18 -32.16 0.45
N LEU A 33 3.26 -31.99 -0.49
CA LEU A 33 3.49 -32.39 -1.88
C LEU A 33 4.31 -31.31 -2.58
N SER A 34 5.32 -31.71 -3.34
CA SER A 34 6.13 -30.79 -4.15
C SER A 34 5.44 -30.49 -5.46
N GLY A 35 5.48 -29.23 -5.88
CA GLY A 35 4.89 -28.79 -7.14
C GLY A 35 5.63 -29.26 -8.39
N GLU A 36 5.06 -28.95 -9.53
CA GLU A 36 5.60 -29.25 -10.87
C GLU A 36 5.81 -27.96 -11.66
N TRP A 37 6.78 -27.99 -12.58
CA TRP A 37 7.01 -26.85 -13.45
C TRP A 37 6.86 -27.18 -14.93
N GLY A 38 7.31 -28.36 -15.36
CA GLY A 38 7.25 -28.78 -16.76
C GLY A 38 8.07 -27.93 -17.71
N THR A 39 7.67 -27.92 -18.97
CA THR A 39 8.26 -27.11 -20.07
C THR A 39 7.30 -26.01 -20.51
N ASP A 40 7.77 -25.14 -21.42
CA ASP A 40 6.92 -24.07 -21.97
C ASP A 40 5.74 -24.67 -22.75
N ASP A 41 4.59 -24.03 -22.63
CA ASP A 41 3.36 -24.37 -23.32
C ASP A 41 3.35 -23.64 -24.67
N LEU A 42 3.81 -24.33 -25.71
CA LEU A 42 3.93 -23.76 -27.06
C LEU A 42 2.66 -23.90 -27.89
N ASP A 43 1.78 -24.81 -27.52
CA ASP A 43 0.55 -25.19 -28.22
C ASP A 43 -0.75 -24.71 -27.52
N GLY A 44 -0.62 -24.08 -26.34
CA GLY A 44 -1.75 -23.53 -25.59
C GLY A 44 -2.62 -24.59 -24.91
N CYS A 45 -2.16 -25.86 -24.86
CA CYS A 45 -2.88 -26.96 -24.23
C CYS A 45 -2.36 -27.29 -22.80
N GLY A 46 -1.46 -26.45 -22.27
CA GLY A 46 -0.83 -26.65 -20.99
C GLY A 46 -1.76 -26.47 -19.79
N ILE A 47 -1.29 -26.90 -18.63
CA ILE A 47 -2.01 -26.76 -17.36
C ILE A 47 -1.60 -25.46 -16.69
N PRO A 48 -2.55 -24.64 -16.16
CA PRO A 48 -2.22 -23.42 -15.40
C PRO A 48 -1.44 -23.77 -14.12
N VAL A 49 -0.31 -23.09 -13.89
CA VAL A 49 0.58 -23.34 -12.74
C VAL A 49 0.72 -22.08 -11.90
N LEU A 50 0.30 -22.14 -10.64
CA LEU A 50 0.48 -21.07 -9.67
C LEU A 50 1.94 -20.98 -9.21
N ARG A 51 2.46 -19.77 -9.16
CA ARG A 51 3.82 -19.43 -8.71
C ARG A 51 3.75 -18.54 -7.47
N THR A 52 4.89 -18.31 -6.82
CA THR A 52 5.01 -17.38 -5.69
C THR A 52 4.59 -15.94 -6.05
N THR A 53 4.69 -15.55 -7.34
CA THR A 53 4.18 -14.28 -7.87
C THR A 53 2.65 -14.18 -7.88
N ASN A 54 1.96 -15.32 -7.82
CA ASN A 54 0.50 -15.38 -7.68
C ASN A 54 0.03 -15.35 -6.21
N PHE A 55 0.97 -15.25 -5.24
CA PHE A 55 0.64 -15.18 -3.82
C PHE A 55 0.47 -13.73 -3.38
N THR A 56 -0.71 -13.39 -2.90
CA THR A 56 -0.93 -12.08 -2.30
C THR A 56 -0.41 -12.03 -0.86
N ASN A 57 -0.10 -10.84 -0.36
CA ASN A 57 0.32 -10.64 1.03
C ASN A 57 -0.82 -10.84 2.05
N VAL A 58 -2.05 -11.00 1.54
CA VAL A 58 -3.24 -11.28 2.34
C VAL A 58 -3.65 -12.76 2.30
N GLY A 59 -2.83 -13.64 1.71
CA GLY A 59 -3.06 -15.09 1.69
C GLY A 59 -4.11 -15.57 0.69
N LYS A 60 -4.42 -14.74 -0.32
CA LYS A 60 -5.29 -15.08 -1.47
C LYS A 60 -4.43 -15.38 -2.70
N VAL A 61 -5.03 -16.05 -3.69
CA VAL A 61 -4.42 -16.23 -5.02
C VAL A 61 -4.72 -14.99 -5.88
N ASN A 62 -3.69 -14.43 -6.52
CA ASN A 62 -3.86 -13.53 -7.64
C ASN A 62 -3.81 -14.35 -8.94
N TYR A 63 -4.87 -14.34 -9.69
CA TYR A 63 -4.98 -15.06 -10.96
C TYR A 63 -4.48 -14.28 -12.17
N ASP A 64 -4.05 -13.04 -11.99
CA ASP A 64 -3.42 -12.27 -13.05
C ASP A 64 -2.09 -12.90 -13.44
N ASN A 65 -1.84 -13.05 -14.74
CA ASN A 65 -0.60 -13.61 -15.27
C ASN A 65 -0.25 -15.02 -14.77
N VAL A 66 -1.25 -15.88 -14.58
CA VAL A 66 -1.01 -17.33 -14.37
C VAL A 66 -0.46 -17.92 -15.68
N VAL A 67 0.69 -18.60 -15.57
CA VAL A 67 1.32 -19.23 -16.73
C VAL A 67 0.78 -20.64 -16.93
N THR A 68 0.67 -21.07 -18.19
CA THR A 68 0.41 -22.45 -18.56
C THR A 68 1.71 -23.19 -18.83
N ARG A 69 1.77 -24.45 -18.49
CA ARG A 69 2.97 -25.30 -18.63
C ARG A 69 2.60 -26.67 -19.17
N ASN A 70 3.45 -27.22 -20.02
CA ASN A 70 3.32 -28.59 -20.47
C ASN A 70 3.92 -29.55 -19.43
N ILE A 71 3.08 -30.35 -18.81
CA ILE A 71 3.46 -31.27 -17.73
C ILE A 71 3.45 -32.70 -18.26
N GLN A 72 4.62 -33.27 -18.45
CA GLN A 72 4.78 -34.63 -19.03
C GLN A 72 4.58 -35.80 -18.01
N LYS A 73 4.53 -35.47 -16.71
CA LYS A 73 4.34 -36.48 -15.68
C LYS A 73 2.95 -37.11 -15.72
N LYS A 74 2.90 -38.45 -15.71
CA LYS A 74 1.66 -39.23 -15.79
C LYS A 74 0.81 -39.17 -14.50
N ASN A 75 1.40 -39.00 -13.33
CA ASN A 75 0.71 -38.97 -12.02
C ASN A 75 0.73 -37.60 -11.37
N ILE A 76 -0.18 -36.72 -11.81
CA ILE A 76 -0.35 -35.36 -11.26
C ILE A 76 -1.69 -35.19 -10.55
N SER A 77 -2.57 -36.16 -10.55
CA SER A 77 -3.94 -36.09 -9.99
C SER A 77 -3.96 -35.62 -8.54
N ASP A 78 -3.01 -36.12 -7.72
CA ASP A 78 -2.90 -35.74 -6.31
C ASP A 78 -2.40 -34.31 -6.10
N LYS A 79 -1.76 -33.72 -7.12
CA LYS A 79 -1.21 -32.38 -7.11
C LYS A 79 -2.14 -31.32 -7.71
N LEU A 80 -3.18 -31.73 -8.40
CA LEU A 80 -4.23 -30.82 -8.83
C LEU A 80 -4.88 -30.18 -7.61
N LEU A 81 -4.98 -28.85 -7.62
CA LEU A 81 -5.48 -28.09 -6.50
C LEU A 81 -6.97 -28.29 -6.29
N LYS A 82 -7.37 -28.44 -5.03
CA LYS A 82 -8.75 -28.59 -4.58
C LYS A 82 -9.08 -27.48 -3.58
N LYS A 83 -10.34 -27.10 -3.49
CA LYS A 83 -10.80 -26.11 -2.50
C LYS A 83 -10.40 -26.56 -1.08
N GLY A 84 -9.81 -25.64 -0.34
CA GLY A 84 -9.29 -25.90 0.99
C GLY A 84 -7.81 -26.31 1.03
N ASP A 85 -7.14 -26.41 -0.11
CA ASP A 85 -5.70 -26.63 -0.15
C ASP A 85 -4.95 -25.40 0.34
N ILE A 86 -3.84 -25.62 1.05
CA ILE A 86 -2.94 -24.59 1.53
C ILE A 86 -1.62 -24.70 0.77
N ILE A 87 -1.22 -23.63 0.10
CA ILE A 87 0.03 -23.62 -0.65
C ILE A 87 1.03 -22.72 0.10
N ILE A 88 2.22 -23.25 0.36
CA ILE A 88 3.29 -22.56 1.09
C ILE A 88 4.51 -22.32 0.20
N GLU A 89 5.07 -21.13 0.28
CA GLU A 89 6.31 -20.77 -0.39
C GLU A 89 7.52 -21.46 0.27
N LYS A 90 8.31 -22.19 -0.54
CA LYS A 90 9.53 -22.89 -0.09
C LYS A 90 10.80 -22.09 -0.39
N SER A 91 10.77 -21.25 -1.42
CA SER A 91 11.93 -20.51 -1.89
C SER A 91 11.52 -19.15 -2.48
N GLY A 92 12.30 -18.11 -2.25
CA GLY A 92 12.05 -16.78 -2.82
C GLY A 92 11.94 -15.64 -1.80
N GLY A 93 12.09 -15.93 -0.50
CA GLY A 93 12.08 -14.90 0.53
C GLY A 93 13.26 -13.92 0.44
N THR A 94 13.16 -12.81 1.14
CA THR A 94 14.19 -11.77 1.31
C THR A 94 14.33 -11.38 2.78
N ASP A 95 15.34 -10.60 3.14
CA ASP A 95 15.49 -10.09 4.52
C ASP A 95 14.27 -9.30 5.00
N LYS A 96 13.60 -8.57 4.10
CA LYS A 96 12.37 -7.83 4.41
C LYS A 96 11.14 -8.73 4.47
N ASN A 97 11.04 -9.68 3.54
CA ASN A 97 9.91 -10.58 3.40
C ASN A 97 10.38 -12.03 3.60
N PRO A 98 10.19 -12.63 4.79
CA PRO A 98 10.63 -13.99 5.05
C PRO A 98 9.97 -14.98 4.10
N VAL A 99 10.65 -16.09 3.81
CA VAL A 99 10.06 -17.22 3.08
C VAL A 99 9.01 -17.92 3.95
N GLY A 100 8.08 -18.63 3.32
CA GLY A 100 7.02 -19.36 4.02
C GLY A 100 5.67 -18.67 3.99
N ARG A 101 5.48 -17.74 3.05
CA ARG A 101 4.18 -17.14 2.76
C ARG A 101 3.18 -18.21 2.36
N VAL A 102 1.97 -18.14 2.88
CA VAL A 102 0.91 -19.12 2.64
C VAL A 102 -0.29 -18.49 1.96
N ILE A 103 -0.95 -19.26 1.09
CA ILE A 103 -2.23 -18.92 0.50
C ILE A 103 -3.24 -20.04 0.70
N TYR A 104 -4.51 -19.67 0.73
CA TYR A 104 -5.65 -20.56 0.76
C TYR A 104 -6.28 -20.66 -0.63
N PHE A 105 -6.45 -21.87 -1.15
CA PHE A 105 -7.00 -22.08 -2.48
C PHE A 105 -8.52 -22.23 -2.43
N GLU A 106 -9.23 -21.32 -3.09
CA GLU A 106 -10.70 -21.32 -3.26
C GLU A 106 -11.12 -21.33 -4.75
N GLY A 107 -10.14 -21.50 -5.66
CA GLY A 107 -10.38 -21.51 -7.10
C GLY A 107 -11.08 -22.76 -7.63
N GLU A 108 -11.12 -22.88 -8.95
CA GLU A 108 -11.71 -24.03 -9.65
C GLU A 108 -10.89 -25.30 -9.39
N GLU A 109 -11.57 -26.32 -8.87
CA GLU A 109 -10.92 -27.58 -8.52
C GLU A 109 -10.38 -28.32 -9.74
N ASN A 110 -9.24 -28.98 -9.57
CA ASN A 110 -8.57 -29.82 -10.56
C ASN A 110 -8.13 -29.08 -11.85
N LYS A 111 -8.12 -27.73 -11.83
CA LYS A 111 -7.68 -26.90 -12.95
C LYS A 111 -6.23 -26.47 -12.84
N TYR A 112 -5.76 -26.20 -11.64
CA TYR A 112 -4.47 -25.60 -11.38
C TYR A 112 -3.48 -26.57 -10.75
N LEU A 113 -2.23 -26.45 -11.13
CA LEU A 113 -1.07 -26.97 -10.41
C LEU A 113 -0.33 -25.83 -9.70
N PHE A 114 0.77 -26.14 -9.04
CA PHE A 114 1.65 -25.21 -8.36
C PHE A 114 3.11 -25.55 -8.67
N ASN A 115 3.99 -24.55 -8.65
CA ASN A 115 5.37 -24.73 -9.07
C ASN A 115 6.24 -25.41 -8.00
N ASN A 116 7.46 -25.82 -8.41
CA ASN A 116 8.44 -26.49 -7.55
C ASN A 116 9.02 -25.63 -6.43
N PHE A 117 8.84 -24.28 -6.47
CA PHE A 117 9.21 -23.37 -5.38
C PHE A 117 8.15 -23.27 -4.28
N THR A 118 7.08 -24.02 -4.41
CA THR A 118 5.99 -24.08 -3.45
C THR A 118 5.72 -25.52 -2.99
N GLY A 119 5.00 -25.66 -1.90
CA GLY A 119 4.55 -26.95 -1.36
C GLY A 119 3.05 -26.92 -1.08
N LEU A 120 2.36 -28.02 -1.36
CA LEU A 120 0.94 -28.20 -1.08
C LEU A 120 0.75 -28.93 0.23
N LEU A 121 -0.05 -28.36 1.11
CA LEU A 121 -0.53 -28.96 2.35
C LEU A 121 -2.05 -29.16 2.23
N ARG A 122 -2.48 -30.39 2.40
CA ARG A 122 -3.89 -30.78 2.33
C ARG A 122 -4.32 -31.41 3.64
N VAL A 123 -5.37 -30.88 4.25
CA VAL A 123 -5.93 -31.44 5.48
C VAL A 123 -6.45 -32.83 5.23
N LYS A 124 -6.00 -33.82 6.05
CA LYS A 124 -6.37 -35.25 5.91
C LYS A 124 -7.81 -35.49 6.34
N ASP A 125 -8.15 -35.07 7.53
CA ASP A 125 -9.50 -35.22 8.09
C ASP A 125 -10.18 -33.84 8.19
N LYS A 126 -11.07 -33.59 7.22
CA LYS A 126 -11.86 -32.36 7.15
C LYS A 126 -13.03 -32.32 8.14
N ASN A 127 -13.33 -33.42 8.81
CA ASN A 127 -14.35 -33.47 9.87
C ASN A 127 -13.77 -33.05 11.22
N GLU A 128 -12.47 -33.26 11.43
CA GLU A 128 -11.76 -32.85 12.64
C GLU A 128 -11.15 -31.42 12.50
N TRP A 129 -10.61 -31.13 11.32
CA TRP A 129 -9.89 -29.88 11.06
C TRP A 129 -10.52 -29.12 9.90
N TYR A 130 -11.04 -27.92 10.19
CA TYR A 130 -11.51 -27.01 9.15
C TYR A 130 -10.30 -26.44 8.38
N PRO A 131 -10.14 -26.69 7.06
CA PRO A 131 -8.92 -26.32 6.33
C PRO A 131 -8.57 -24.83 6.45
N LYS A 132 -9.55 -23.95 6.46
CA LYS A 132 -9.36 -22.52 6.58
C LYS A 132 -8.82 -22.12 7.96
N TYR A 133 -9.15 -22.85 9.01
CA TYR A 133 -8.61 -22.65 10.35
C TYR A 133 -7.11 -22.99 10.40
N VAL A 134 -6.70 -24.07 9.77
CA VAL A 134 -5.29 -24.45 9.62
C VAL A 134 -4.53 -23.38 8.84
N PHE A 135 -5.10 -22.92 7.73
CA PHE A 135 -4.55 -21.82 6.95
C PHE A 135 -4.36 -20.56 7.80
N TYR A 136 -5.39 -20.10 8.53
CA TYR A 136 -5.28 -18.89 9.36
C TYR A 136 -4.24 -19.03 10.46
N SER A 137 -4.10 -20.19 11.06
CA SER A 137 -3.06 -20.47 12.06
C SER A 137 -1.66 -20.36 11.46
N MET A 138 -1.44 -20.91 10.26
CA MET A 138 -0.18 -20.80 9.53
C MET A 138 0.09 -19.35 9.07
N PHE A 139 -0.94 -18.67 8.59
CA PHE A 139 -0.86 -17.29 8.13
C PHE A 139 -0.48 -16.33 9.27
N ALA A 140 -1.13 -16.47 10.43
CA ALA A 140 -0.80 -15.69 11.63
C ALA A 140 0.63 -15.97 12.11
N TYR A 141 1.07 -17.22 12.04
CA TYR A 141 2.45 -17.59 12.39
C TYR A 141 3.47 -16.95 11.43
N TYR A 142 3.20 -16.97 10.12
CA TYR A 142 4.01 -16.29 9.10
C TYR A 142 4.08 -14.78 9.35
N LYS A 143 2.94 -14.13 9.57
CA LYS A 143 2.86 -12.67 9.80
C LYS A 143 3.65 -12.20 11.02
N ARG A 144 3.73 -13.03 12.07
CA ARG A 144 4.58 -12.79 13.26
C ARG A 144 6.06 -13.13 13.04
N GLY A 145 6.47 -13.44 11.81
CA GLY A 145 7.86 -13.78 11.49
C GLY A 145 8.31 -15.16 11.95
N GLY A 146 7.38 -16.02 12.37
CA GLY A 146 7.68 -17.35 12.91
C GLY A 146 8.41 -18.29 11.96
N THR A 147 8.30 -18.08 10.64
CA THR A 147 9.00 -18.89 9.62
C THR A 147 10.50 -18.61 9.58
N ARG A 148 10.98 -17.44 10.06
CA ARG A 148 12.42 -17.06 10.01
C ARG A 148 13.33 -18.08 10.66
N ARG A 149 12.92 -18.74 11.74
CA ARG A 149 13.71 -19.78 12.42
C ARG A 149 13.90 -21.05 11.59
N PHE A 150 13.13 -21.20 10.53
CA PHE A 150 13.23 -22.33 9.59
C PHE A 150 13.89 -21.96 8.27
N GLU A 151 14.35 -20.72 8.13
CA GLU A 151 15.05 -20.29 6.92
C GLU A 151 16.46 -20.84 6.85
N ASN A 152 16.85 -21.19 5.64
CA ASN A 152 18.23 -21.45 5.29
C ASN A 152 18.65 -20.41 4.22
N LYS A 153 19.69 -19.63 4.55
CA LYS A 153 20.25 -18.61 3.65
C LYS A 153 21.45 -19.20 2.93
N THR A 154 21.24 -19.69 1.73
CA THR A 154 22.33 -20.11 0.84
C THR A 154 22.31 -19.23 -0.42
N THR A 155 23.45 -18.61 -0.76
CA THR A 155 23.66 -17.88 -2.02
C THR A 155 22.62 -16.79 -2.35
N GLY A 156 22.16 -16.04 -1.34
CA GLY A 156 21.23 -14.91 -1.55
C GLY A 156 19.75 -15.27 -1.70
N LEU A 157 19.43 -16.55 -1.78
CA LEU A 157 18.05 -17.04 -1.79
C LEU A 157 17.67 -17.60 -0.41
N HIS A 158 16.52 -17.19 0.10
CA HIS A 158 15.96 -17.73 1.34
C HIS A 158 15.10 -18.96 1.02
N ASN A 159 15.44 -20.08 1.64
CA ASN A 159 14.72 -21.34 1.51
C ASN A 159 14.13 -21.78 2.84
N LEU A 160 12.90 -22.24 2.84
CA LEU A 160 12.23 -22.79 4.02
C LEU A 160 12.59 -24.28 4.20
N LYS A 161 13.07 -24.65 5.38
CA LYS A 161 13.18 -26.06 5.81
C LYS A 161 11.77 -26.61 6.06
N LEU A 162 11.05 -26.91 4.98
CA LEU A 162 9.61 -27.17 5.03
C LEU A 162 9.27 -28.40 5.89
N ASP A 163 10.04 -29.47 5.80
CA ASP A 163 9.80 -30.67 6.60
C ASP A 163 9.97 -30.38 8.12
N ASP A 164 10.98 -29.58 8.50
CA ASP A 164 11.15 -29.15 9.89
C ASP A 164 10.02 -28.24 10.35
N TYR A 165 9.61 -27.31 9.49
CA TYR A 165 8.48 -26.41 9.75
C TYR A 165 7.20 -27.21 10.04
N ILE A 166 6.84 -28.14 9.18
CA ILE A 166 5.62 -28.96 9.31
C ILE A 166 5.65 -29.80 10.59
N LYS A 167 6.80 -30.40 10.92
CA LYS A 167 6.96 -31.24 12.11
C LYS A 167 6.95 -30.46 13.43
N ARG A 168 7.33 -29.17 13.39
CA ARG A 168 7.49 -28.36 14.61
C ARG A 168 6.41 -27.33 14.82
N LEU A 169 5.62 -26.99 13.80
CA LEU A 169 4.53 -26.05 13.97
C LEU A 169 3.37 -26.72 14.71
N ASP A 170 3.01 -26.12 15.84
CA ASP A 170 1.84 -26.48 16.62
C ASP A 170 0.64 -25.66 16.19
N ILE A 171 -0.46 -26.34 15.91
CA ILE A 171 -1.77 -25.73 15.66
C ILE A 171 -2.64 -25.96 16.90
N GLN A 172 -3.21 -24.89 17.43
CA GLN A 172 -4.11 -24.94 18.57
C GLN A 172 -5.35 -25.77 18.20
N LYS A 173 -5.67 -26.79 19.04
CA LYS A 173 -6.90 -27.57 18.82
C LYS A 173 -8.10 -26.83 19.41
N ALA A 174 -9.15 -26.72 18.61
CA ALA A 174 -10.46 -26.22 19.03
C ALA A 174 -11.54 -27.17 18.54
N SER A 175 -12.76 -27.07 19.07
CA SER A 175 -13.86 -27.81 18.50
C SER A 175 -14.09 -27.40 17.03
N TYR A 176 -14.58 -28.30 16.20
CA TYR A 176 -14.85 -27.99 14.79
C TYR A 176 -15.76 -26.77 14.61
N VAL A 177 -16.78 -26.64 15.48
CA VAL A 177 -17.71 -25.52 15.50
C VAL A 177 -16.95 -24.21 15.77
N ASP A 178 -16.06 -24.21 16.75
CA ASP A 178 -15.25 -23.03 17.08
C ASP A 178 -14.27 -22.68 15.96
N GLN A 179 -13.63 -23.68 15.32
CA GLN A 179 -12.77 -23.46 14.17
C GLN A 179 -13.51 -22.73 13.04
N VAL A 180 -14.72 -23.20 12.69
CA VAL A 180 -15.57 -22.58 11.67
C VAL A 180 -16.01 -21.16 12.10
N HIS A 181 -16.39 -21.00 13.37
CA HIS A 181 -16.83 -19.69 13.90
C HIS A 181 -15.71 -18.65 13.85
N VAL A 182 -14.53 -18.99 14.32
CA VAL A 182 -13.33 -18.10 14.27
C VAL A 182 -13.00 -17.72 12.83
N CYS A 183 -13.05 -18.68 11.89
CA CYS A 183 -12.78 -18.38 10.48
C CYS A 183 -13.81 -17.42 9.88
N LYS A 184 -15.10 -17.59 10.18
CA LYS A 184 -16.15 -16.65 9.73
C LYS A 184 -15.92 -15.25 10.24
N LEU A 185 -15.51 -15.10 11.51
CA LEU A 185 -15.18 -13.78 12.08
C LEU A 185 -13.96 -13.15 11.39
N LEU A 186 -12.89 -13.93 11.18
CA LEU A 186 -11.70 -13.46 10.47
C LEU A 186 -12.03 -13.06 9.03
N ASP A 187 -12.85 -13.85 8.33
CA ASP A 187 -13.32 -13.53 6.97
C ASP A 187 -14.13 -12.22 6.96
N CYS A 188 -15.03 -12.02 7.94
CA CYS A 188 -15.81 -10.79 8.09
C CYS A 188 -14.89 -9.56 8.29
N VAL A 189 -13.91 -9.68 9.18
CA VAL A 189 -12.97 -8.57 9.44
C VAL A 189 -12.10 -8.28 8.22
N ARG A 190 -11.66 -9.30 7.50
CA ARG A 190 -10.92 -9.11 6.24
C ARG A 190 -11.75 -8.42 5.17
N LEU A 191 -13.03 -8.81 5.03
CA LEU A 191 -13.94 -8.14 4.12
C LEU A 191 -14.13 -6.66 4.49
N GLN A 192 -14.20 -6.35 5.80
CA GLN A 192 -14.27 -4.95 6.25
C GLN A 192 -13.00 -4.17 5.88
N ILE A 193 -11.81 -4.77 6.03
CA ILE A 193 -10.54 -4.15 5.60
C ILE A 193 -10.56 -3.89 4.08
N ASP A 194 -10.88 -4.91 3.28
CA ASP A 194 -10.94 -4.79 1.81
C ASP A 194 -11.95 -3.68 1.39
N ASN A 195 -13.11 -3.60 2.07
CA ASN A 195 -14.11 -2.57 1.79
C ASN A 195 -13.65 -1.16 2.17
N MET A 196 -12.98 -0.99 3.32
CA MET A 196 -12.44 0.31 3.75
C MET A 196 -11.31 0.78 2.84
N GLU A 197 -10.42 -0.12 2.42
CA GLU A 197 -9.37 0.20 1.44
C GLU A 197 -10.00 0.65 0.11
N ARG A 198 -11.03 -0.05 -0.36
CA ARG A 198 -11.76 0.34 -1.57
C ARG A 198 -12.52 1.66 -1.42
N GLU A 199 -13.11 1.93 -0.25
CA GLU A 199 -13.76 3.21 0.05
C GLU A 199 -12.76 4.37 -0.05
N LEU A 200 -11.54 4.23 0.50
CA LEU A 200 -10.50 5.24 0.41
C LEU A 200 -10.11 5.53 -1.05
N GLU A 201 -9.96 4.49 -1.87
CA GLU A 201 -9.70 4.64 -3.31
C GLU A 201 -10.84 5.40 -4.01
N LEU A 202 -12.10 5.05 -3.71
CA LEU A 202 -13.26 5.71 -4.30
C LEU A 202 -13.39 7.19 -3.88
N LEU A 203 -13.01 7.54 -2.64
CA LEU A 203 -12.96 8.92 -2.19
C LEU A 203 -11.93 9.74 -2.97
N ASP A 204 -10.78 9.14 -3.33
CA ASP A 204 -9.77 9.79 -4.18
C ASP A 204 -10.30 9.99 -5.61
N GLU A 205 -10.95 8.97 -6.19
CA GLU A 205 -11.59 9.06 -7.50
C GLU A 205 -12.69 10.13 -7.52
N LEU A 206 -13.46 10.23 -6.45
CA LEU A 206 -14.54 11.21 -6.32
C LEU A 206 -14.03 12.66 -6.32
N VAL A 207 -12.93 12.94 -5.61
CA VAL A 207 -12.31 14.28 -5.62
C VAL A 207 -11.83 14.65 -7.03
N LYS A 208 -11.17 13.72 -7.73
CA LYS A 208 -10.73 13.93 -9.11
C LYS A 208 -11.90 14.18 -10.06
N ALA A 209 -12.96 13.36 -9.97
CA ALA A 209 -14.15 13.50 -10.80
C ALA A 209 -14.85 14.85 -10.53
N ARG A 210 -14.96 15.25 -9.25
CA ARG A 210 -15.57 16.54 -8.90
C ARG A 210 -14.78 17.72 -9.42
N PHE A 211 -13.44 17.65 -9.41
CA PHE A 211 -12.60 18.68 -10.01
C PHE A 211 -12.93 18.86 -11.51
N VAL A 212 -12.95 17.77 -12.27
CA VAL A 212 -13.23 17.79 -13.71
C VAL A 212 -14.66 18.25 -14.00
N GLU A 213 -15.64 17.81 -13.20
CA GLU A 213 -17.04 18.26 -13.33
C GLU A 213 -17.18 19.77 -13.13
N MET A 214 -16.49 20.34 -12.14
CA MET A 214 -16.61 21.77 -11.80
C MET A 214 -15.78 22.68 -12.71
N PHE A 215 -14.63 22.21 -13.18
CA PHE A 215 -13.64 23.09 -13.81
C PHE A 215 -13.21 22.64 -15.21
N GLY A 216 -13.58 21.44 -15.67
CA GLY A 216 -13.12 20.87 -16.92
C GLY A 216 -11.68 20.36 -16.88
N ASP A 217 -11.10 20.11 -18.04
CA ASP A 217 -9.71 19.68 -18.17
C ASP A 217 -8.76 20.90 -18.08
N PRO A 218 -7.81 20.92 -17.11
CA PRO A 218 -6.93 22.06 -16.90
C PRO A 218 -5.86 22.24 -18.01
N VAL A 219 -5.69 21.29 -18.91
CA VAL A 219 -4.75 21.41 -20.04
C VAL A 219 -5.44 22.05 -21.24
N THR A 220 -6.64 21.58 -21.57
CA THR A 220 -7.41 22.09 -22.73
C THR A 220 -8.22 23.32 -22.38
N ASN A 221 -8.55 23.52 -21.09
CA ASN A 221 -9.41 24.61 -20.60
C ASN A 221 -10.73 24.71 -21.41
N ASP A 222 -11.39 23.56 -21.57
CA ASP A 222 -12.60 23.39 -22.36
C ASP A 222 -13.79 24.25 -21.86
N MET A 223 -13.77 24.67 -20.61
CA MET A 223 -14.75 25.60 -20.04
C MET A 223 -14.37 27.08 -20.27
N LEU A 224 -13.28 27.37 -20.96
CA LEU A 224 -12.82 28.71 -21.33
C LEU A 224 -12.64 29.68 -20.15
N TRP A 225 -12.14 29.17 -19.00
CA TRP A 225 -11.78 30.03 -17.86
C TRP A 225 -10.65 30.98 -18.23
N ASN A 226 -10.65 32.17 -17.62
CA ASN A 226 -9.50 33.05 -17.71
C ASN A 226 -8.24 32.33 -17.23
N THR A 227 -7.10 32.63 -17.84
CA THR A 227 -5.80 32.07 -17.43
C THR A 227 -4.88 33.16 -16.93
N ASP A 228 -3.97 32.76 -16.04
CA ASP A 228 -2.89 33.62 -15.53
C ASP A 228 -1.64 32.76 -15.33
N VAL A 229 -0.47 33.36 -15.29
CA VAL A 229 0.76 32.59 -15.03
C VAL A 229 0.96 32.39 -13.52
N LEU A 230 1.56 31.27 -13.14
CA LEU A 230 1.75 30.92 -11.73
C LEU A 230 2.46 32.03 -10.93
N LYS A 231 3.40 32.75 -11.55
CA LYS A 231 4.08 33.91 -10.94
C LYS A 231 3.11 34.99 -10.48
N ASP A 232 2.06 35.24 -11.26
CA ASP A 232 1.14 36.38 -10.99
C ASP A 232 0.02 36.01 -10.02
N ILE A 233 -0.15 34.71 -9.76
CA ILE A 233 -1.10 34.18 -8.77
C ILE A 233 -0.46 33.77 -7.45
N CYS A 234 0.88 33.81 -7.35
CA CYS A 234 1.62 33.52 -6.14
C CYS A 234 2.33 34.72 -5.58
N THR A 235 2.37 34.85 -4.26
CA THR A 235 3.20 35.82 -3.53
C THR A 235 4.59 35.31 -3.26
N LYS A 236 4.76 33.97 -3.30
CA LYS A 236 6.02 33.25 -3.07
C LYS A 236 6.13 32.05 -4.00
N ILE A 237 7.25 31.95 -4.71
CA ILE A 237 7.72 30.76 -5.42
C ILE A 237 9.20 30.60 -5.08
N GLY A 238 9.57 29.57 -4.31
CA GLY A 238 10.95 29.38 -3.91
C GLY A 238 11.23 28.11 -3.15
N SER A 239 12.37 27.51 -3.43
CA SER A 239 12.90 26.31 -2.75
C SER A 239 13.99 26.69 -1.75
N GLY A 240 14.22 25.78 -0.80
CA GLY A 240 15.23 25.97 0.25
C GLY A 240 16.59 25.38 -0.08
N SER A 241 17.28 24.97 0.97
CA SER A 241 18.55 24.25 0.88
C SER A 241 18.63 23.18 1.98
N THR A 242 19.51 22.21 1.78
CA THR A 242 19.81 21.24 2.84
C THR A 242 20.88 21.84 3.77
N PRO A 243 20.68 21.79 5.10
CA PRO A 243 21.70 22.20 6.05
C PRO A 243 23.02 21.45 5.87
N ARG A 244 24.15 22.09 6.20
CA ARG A 244 25.47 21.46 6.15
C ARG A 244 25.50 20.22 7.06
N GLY A 245 26.06 19.12 6.58
CA GLY A 245 26.07 17.82 7.27
C GLY A 245 24.94 16.87 6.83
N GLY A 246 23.97 17.32 6.05
CA GLY A 246 22.90 16.47 5.52
C GLY A 246 22.13 15.71 6.63
N LYS A 247 21.96 14.40 6.47
CA LYS A 247 21.22 13.58 7.45
C LYS A 247 21.83 13.56 8.86
N GLU A 248 23.13 13.70 8.97
CA GLU A 248 23.86 13.65 10.26
C GLU A 248 23.62 14.91 11.10
N SER A 249 23.11 15.98 10.47
CA SER A 249 22.78 17.22 11.16
C SER A 249 21.33 17.31 11.64
N TYR A 250 20.51 16.28 11.37
CA TYR A 250 19.12 16.25 11.82
C TYR A 250 19.04 15.85 13.29
N ILE A 251 18.04 16.39 13.97
CA ILE A 251 17.76 16.17 15.38
C ILE A 251 16.40 15.50 15.55
N ASP A 252 16.13 14.92 16.71
CA ASP A 252 14.86 14.20 16.95
C ASP A 252 13.67 15.17 17.09
N GLU A 253 13.87 16.35 17.68
CA GLU A 253 12.85 17.37 17.88
C GLU A 253 13.37 18.77 17.50
N GLY A 254 12.53 19.58 16.84
CA GLY A 254 12.91 20.91 16.39
C GLY A 254 12.00 21.47 15.31
N ILE A 255 12.55 22.36 14.47
CA ILE A 255 11.83 22.92 13.33
C ILE A 255 11.77 21.87 12.21
N SER A 256 10.58 21.60 11.69
CA SER A 256 10.40 20.62 10.62
C SER A 256 11.15 21.02 9.35
N LEU A 257 11.91 20.10 8.75
CA LEU A 257 12.53 20.25 7.45
C LEU A 257 11.84 19.32 6.45
N ILE A 258 10.97 19.89 5.63
CA ILE A 258 10.20 19.17 4.64
C ILE A 258 11.07 18.82 3.45
N ARG A 259 11.09 17.54 3.09
CA ARG A 259 11.85 17.00 1.97
C ARG A 259 10.90 16.40 0.93
N SER A 260 11.40 16.16 -0.26
CA SER A 260 10.58 15.64 -1.37
C SER A 260 9.87 14.31 -1.05
N MET A 261 10.41 13.50 -0.14
CA MET A 261 9.78 12.25 0.30
C MET A 261 8.53 12.46 1.19
N ASN A 262 8.38 13.66 1.76
CA ASN A 262 7.21 14.01 2.56
C ASN A 262 6.06 14.56 1.71
N VAL A 263 6.32 14.93 0.44
CA VAL A 263 5.33 15.52 -0.46
C VAL A 263 4.85 14.50 -1.47
N HIS A 264 3.56 14.19 -1.44
CA HIS A 264 2.87 13.31 -2.38
C HIS A 264 1.72 14.07 -3.05
N ASN A 265 1.09 13.47 -4.07
CA ASN A 265 -0.06 14.09 -4.72
C ASN A 265 -1.25 14.13 -3.78
N ALA A 266 -1.63 15.36 -3.39
CA ALA A 266 -2.73 15.69 -2.49
C ALA A 266 -2.60 15.18 -1.04
N TYR A 267 -1.43 14.65 -0.60
CA TYR A 267 -1.24 14.28 0.80
C TYR A 267 0.21 14.48 1.26
N PHE A 268 0.39 14.67 2.56
CA PHE A 268 1.68 14.81 3.22
C PHE A 268 2.06 13.51 3.94
N GLU A 269 3.29 13.03 3.72
CA GLU A 269 3.83 11.84 4.39
C GLU A 269 4.69 12.24 5.60
N TYR A 270 4.23 11.88 6.78
CA TYR A 270 4.91 12.21 8.04
C TYR A 270 6.12 11.31 8.33
N LYS A 271 6.16 10.14 7.71
CA LYS A 271 7.25 9.19 7.93
C LYS A 271 8.60 9.82 7.59
N ASP A 272 9.56 9.62 8.49
CA ASP A 272 10.92 10.16 8.36
C ASP A 272 10.96 11.71 8.18
N LEU A 273 9.97 12.44 8.73
CA LEU A 273 10.04 13.90 8.78
C LEU A 273 11.29 14.32 9.56
N ALA A 274 12.16 15.10 8.92
CA ALA A 274 13.39 15.56 9.55
C ALA A 274 13.15 16.83 10.37
N HIS A 275 13.94 17.02 11.43
CA HIS A 275 13.94 18.24 12.23
C HIS A 275 15.34 18.87 12.26
N ILE A 276 15.37 20.19 12.37
CA ILE A 276 16.59 21.00 12.38
C ILE A 276 16.58 21.96 13.57
N THR A 277 17.77 22.41 13.96
CA THR A 277 17.93 23.40 15.04
C THR A 277 17.41 24.78 14.64
N LEU A 278 17.15 25.63 15.62
CA LEU A 278 16.76 27.03 15.38
C LEU A 278 17.82 27.79 14.56
N ASP A 279 19.10 27.60 14.85
CA ASP A 279 20.21 28.24 14.09
C ASP A 279 20.23 27.80 12.62
N GLN A 280 19.92 26.53 12.35
CA GLN A 280 19.79 26.04 10.98
C GLN A 280 18.55 26.61 10.29
N ALA A 281 17.43 26.70 11.01
CA ALA A 281 16.19 27.26 10.50
C ALA A 281 16.28 28.76 10.22
N GLU A 282 17.05 29.55 11.02
CA GLU A 282 17.32 30.94 10.76
C GLU A 282 18.05 31.21 9.44
N LYS A 283 18.98 30.31 9.07
CA LYS A 283 19.66 30.36 7.76
C LYS A 283 18.73 30.08 6.59
N LEU A 284 17.53 29.56 6.86
CA LEU A 284 16.48 29.22 5.91
C LEU A 284 15.25 30.14 6.05
N ASN A 285 15.43 31.38 6.58
CA ASN A 285 14.34 32.33 6.76
C ASN A 285 13.68 32.79 5.44
N ASN A 286 14.39 32.65 4.32
CA ASN A 286 13.83 32.90 3.00
C ASN A 286 12.79 31.84 2.56
N VAL A 287 12.67 30.68 3.25
CA VAL A 287 11.74 29.60 2.93
C VAL A 287 10.96 29.11 4.16
N VAL A 288 10.54 30.06 4.99
CA VAL A 288 9.56 29.80 6.05
C VAL A 288 8.25 29.37 5.42
N VAL A 289 7.82 28.16 5.78
CA VAL A 289 6.52 27.63 5.37
C VAL A 289 5.43 28.27 6.23
N LYS A 290 4.33 28.68 5.62
CA LYS A 290 3.16 29.26 6.25
C LYS A 290 1.95 28.39 6.03
N HIS A 291 0.90 28.66 6.77
CA HIS A 291 -0.41 28.06 6.54
C HIS A 291 -0.83 28.25 5.08
N ASP A 292 -1.50 27.27 4.51
CA ASP A 292 -1.99 27.27 3.13
C ASP A 292 -0.93 27.32 2.02
N ASP A 293 0.37 27.18 2.36
CA ASP A 293 1.40 27.00 1.35
C ASP A 293 1.25 25.65 0.67
N LEU A 294 1.37 25.63 -0.66
CA LEU A 294 1.55 24.38 -1.39
C LEU A 294 3.03 24.05 -1.42
N LEU A 295 3.31 22.78 -1.19
CA LEU A 295 4.62 22.16 -1.30
C LEU A 295 4.69 21.45 -2.65
N PHE A 296 5.63 21.83 -3.50
CA PHE A 296 5.76 21.31 -4.85
C PHE A 296 7.16 20.72 -5.07
N ASN A 297 7.24 19.46 -5.47
CA ASN A 297 8.52 18.80 -5.76
C ASN A 297 9.03 19.21 -7.14
N ILE A 298 10.24 19.78 -7.18
CA ILE A 298 10.83 20.30 -8.41
C ILE A 298 11.91 19.42 -9.03
N THR A 299 12.32 18.31 -8.40
CA THR A 299 13.42 17.47 -8.90
C THR A 299 13.25 15.99 -8.59
N GLY A 300 13.82 15.15 -9.44
CA GLY A 300 13.98 13.69 -9.25
C GLY A 300 12.70 12.89 -9.51
N ALA A 301 12.69 11.62 -9.14
CA ALA A 301 11.59 10.69 -9.40
C ALA A 301 10.23 11.11 -8.78
N SER A 302 10.23 12.11 -7.90
CA SER A 302 9.02 12.68 -7.27
C SER A 302 8.65 14.05 -7.83
N VAL A 303 9.26 14.47 -8.95
CA VAL A 303 8.96 15.77 -9.58
C VAL A 303 7.48 15.91 -9.87
N ALA A 304 6.95 17.14 -9.74
CA ALA A 304 5.55 17.51 -9.90
C ALA A 304 4.58 17.03 -8.81
N ARG A 305 5.01 16.27 -7.80
CA ARG A 305 4.14 16.00 -6.66
C ARG A 305 3.85 17.28 -5.89
N CYS A 306 2.61 17.41 -5.42
CA CYS A 306 2.13 18.62 -4.75
C CYS A 306 1.11 18.31 -3.66
N CYS A 307 1.24 18.98 -2.50
CA CYS A 307 0.21 19.00 -1.46
C CYS A 307 0.20 20.33 -0.71
N VAL A 308 -0.93 20.68 -0.11
CA VAL A 308 -1.01 21.75 0.89
C VAL A 308 -0.33 21.29 2.16
N VAL A 309 0.42 22.18 2.83
CA VAL A 309 1.10 21.85 4.08
C VAL A 309 0.09 21.63 5.21
N PRO A 310 0.21 20.53 5.99
CA PRO A 310 -0.59 20.37 7.20
C PRO A 310 -0.19 21.37 8.28
N SER A 311 -1.16 21.87 9.04
CA SER A 311 -0.93 22.90 10.08
C SER A 311 -0.04 22.41 11.24
N ASP A 312 -0.12 21.13 11.56
CA ASP A 312 0.63 20.48 12.65
C ASP A 312 2.11 20.24 12.32
N VAL A 313 2.51 20.39 11.05
CA VAL A 313 3.92 20.34 10.63
C VAL A 313 4.64 21.66 10.91
N LEU A 314 3.90 22.74 11.13
CA LEU A 314 4.47 24.07 11.37
C LEU A 314 4.98 24.23 12.82
N PRO A 315 6.08 24.96 13.05
CA PRO A 315 6.87 25.73 12.09
C PRO A 315 7.79 24.86 11.23
N ALA A 316 7.92 25.18 9.94
CA ALA A 316 8.66 24.38 9.00
C ALA A 316 9.54 25.18 8.01
N ARG A 317 10.48 24.49 7.39
CA ARG A 317 11.31 24.92 6.26
C ARG A 317 11.27 23.83 5.19
N VAL A 318 11.66 24.17 3.96
CA VAL A 318 11.79 23.22 2.85
C VAL A 318 13.25 23.08 2.43
N ASN A 319 13.60 21.91 1.90
CA ASN A 319 14.92 21.69 1.29
C ASN A 319 14.97 22.18 -0.17
N GLN A 320 16.09 21.96 -0.88
CA GLN A 320 16.28 22.37 -2.28
C GLN A 320 15.40 21.64 -3.30
N HIS A 321 14.75 20.55 -2.93
CA HIS A 321 13.92 19.75 -3.82
C HIS A 321 12.42 20.07 -3.73
N VAL A 322 12.04 20.87 -2.72
CA VAL A 322 10.66 21.31 -2.48
C VAL A 322 10.55 22.81 -2.68
N CYS A 323 9.62 23.23 -3.51
CA CYS A 323 9.28 24.63 -3.75
C CYS A 323 7.99 25.00 -3.01
N ILE A 324 7.99 26.14 -2.33
CA ILE A 324 6.80 26.75 -1.73
C ILE A 324 6.08 27.51 -2.82
N LEU A 325 4.78 27.26 -2.99
CA LEU A 325 3.85 28.05 -3.79
C LEU A 325 2.83 28.66 -2.83
N ARG A 326 2.93 29.98 -2.60
CA ARG A 326 2.01 30.72 -1.73
C ARG A 326 1.03 31.51 -2.57
N CYS A 327 -0.21 31.11 -2.57
CA CYS A 327 -1.26 31.74 -3.35
C CYS A 327 -1.55 33.19 -2.92
N ARG A 328 -2.02 34.00 -3.87
CA ARG A 328 -2.68 35.25 -3.62
C ARG A 328 -4.17 35.01 -3.33
N GLU A 329 -4.85 35.99 -2.76
CA GLU A 329 -6.26 35.92 -2.36
C GLU A 329 -7.24 35.46 -3.47
N LYS A 330 -6.89 35.66 -4.74
CA LYS A 330 -7.71 35.25 -5.88
C LYS A 330 -7.67 33.76 -6.20
N VAL A 331 -6.81 32.98 -5.54
CA VAL A 331 -6.64 31.54 -5.79
C VAL A 331 -6.66 30.76 -4.50
N ASN A 332 -7.60 29.84 -4.39
CA ASN A 332 -7.68 28.90 -3.27
C ASN A 332 -6.58 27.83 -3.40
N PRO A 333 -5.77 27.57 -2.34
CA PRO A 333 -4.69 26.58 -2.37
C PRO A 333 -5.18 25.15 -2.70
N ILE A 334 -6.33 24.74 -2.18
CA ILE A 334 -6.90 23.40 -2.45
C ILE A 334 -7.32 23.26 -3.92
N PHE A 335 -7.89 24.33 -4.51
CA PHE A 335 -8.17 24.35 -5.95
C PHE A 335 -6.87 24.21 -6.76
N LEU A 336 -5.83 25.00 -6.44
CA LEU A 336 -4.55 24.92 -7.15
C LEU A 336 -3.88 23.55 -6.98
N GLN A 337 -3.97 22.95 -5.79
CA GLN A 337 -3.55 21.56 -5.57
C GLN A 337 -4.30 20.63 -6.52
N GLY A 338 -5.63 20.68 -6.56
CA GLY A 338 -6.46 19.84 -7.42
C GLY A 338 -6.06 19.96 -8.90
N LEU A 339 -5.77 21.18 -9.37
CA LEU A 339 -5.30 21.43 -10.73
C LEU A 339 -3.92 20.79 -10.99
N LEU A 340 -2.96 21.04 -10.09
CA LEU A 340 -1.58 20.54 -10.26
C LEU A 340 -1.46 19.02 -10.15
N VAL A 341 -2.34 18.34 -9.41
CA VAL A 341 -2.36 16.88 -9.30
C VAL A 341 -3.31 16.19 -10.29
N ASN A 342 -4.06 16.95 -11.12
CA ASN A 342 -4.87 16.38 -12.19
C ASN A 342 -4.01 15.57 -13.15
N GLU A 343 -4.49 14.42 -13.60
CA GLU A 343 -3.68 13.46 -14.38
C GLU A 343 -3.16 14.05 -15.72
N ASN A 344 -3.99 14.81 -16.43
CA ASN A 344 -3.59 15.45 -17.69
C ASN A 344 -2.57 16.56 -17.42
N TYR A 345 -2.78 17.35 -16.36
CA TYR A 345 -1.83 18.42 -16.00
C TYR A 345 -0.50 17.85 -15.47
N GLN A 346 -0.53 16.75 -14.72
CA GLN A 346 0.67 15.98 -14.35
C GLN A 346 1.45 15.50 -15.57
N GLY A 347 0.76 15.01 -16.59
CA GLY A 347 1.37 14.65 -17.88
C GLY A 347 2.15 15.81 -18.51
N LYS A 348 1.54 17.03 -18.55
CA LYS A 348 2.18 18.26 -19.01
C LYS A 348 3.41 18.62 -18.15
N LEU A 349 3.30 18.58 -16.82
CA LEU A 349 4.40 18.85 -15.91
C LEU A 349 5.58 17.89 -16.08
N LEU A 350 5.31 16.60 -16.23
CA LEU A 350 6.34 15.59 -16.46
C LEU A 350 7.03 15.76 -17.82
N GLN A 351 6.33 16.20 -18.86
CA GLN A 351 6.94 16.56 -20.14
C GLN A 351 7.90 17.75 -20.00
N ILE A 352 7.51 18.79 -19.25
CA ILE A 352 8.36 19.95 -18.94
C ILE A 352 9.59 19.50 -18.17
N ALA A 353 9.45 18.63 -17.18
CA ALA A 353 10.54 18.12 -16.36
C ALA A 353 11.58 17.32 -17.16
N LYS A 354 11.16 16.60 -18.22
CA LYS A 354 12.02 15.78 -19.08
C LYS A 354 12.76 16.61 -20.14
N SER A 355 12.30 17.80 -20.49
CA SER A 355 12.79 18.58 -21.64
C SER A 355 14.18 19.22 -21.44
N GLY A 356 14.78 19.15 -20.27
CA GLY A 356 15.91 20.03 -19.94
C GLY A 356 17.18 19.40 -19.37
N ALA A 357 17.25 18.11 -18.97
CA ALA A 357 18.46 17.61 -18.29
C ALA A 357 18.55 16.08 -18.17
N THR A 358 19.74 15.62 -17.82
CA THR A 358 20.06 14.23 -17.44
C THR A 358 19.22 13.75 -16.21
N ARG A 359 18.63 14.69 -15.46
CA ARG A 359 17.74 14.45 -14.32
C ARG A 359 16.43 15.20 -14.52
N GLU A 360 15.30 14.55 -14.33
CA GLU A 360 14.00 15.21 -14.37
C GLU A 360 13.94 16.35 -13.35
N ALA A 361 13.67 17.56 -13.82
CA ALA A 361 13.60 18.77 -13.00
C ALA A 361 12.75 19.85 -13.67
N ILE A 362 12.00 20.61 -12.87
CA ILE A 362 11.31 21.83 -13.27
C ILE A 362 12.06 22.99 -12.63
N ASN A 363 12.66 23.85 -13.44
CA ASN A 363 13.35 25.01 -12.92
C ASN A 363 12.36 26.13 -12.54
N LYS A 364 12.87 27.14 -11.83
CA LYS A 364 12.04 28.25 -11.31
C LYS A 364 11.31 28.99 -12.45
N GLN A 365 11.99 29.27 -13.56
CA GLN A 365 11.40 29.99 -14.68
C GLN A 365 10.28 29.19 -15.36
N GLN A 366 10.49 27.87 -15.55
CA GLN A 366 9.46 26.98 -16.07
C GLN A 366 8.24 26.93 -15.14
N LEU A 367 8.48 26.86 -13.82
CA LEU A 367 7.41 26.84 -12.83
C LEU A 367 6.63 28.16 -12.81
N GLU A 368 7.32 29.30 -12.81
CA GLU A 368 6.74 30.64 -12.83
C GLU A 368 5.88 30.91 -14.07
N SER A 369 6.21 30.30 -15.21
CA SER A 369 5.52 30.49 -16.49
C SER A 369 4.37 29.49 -16.73
N LEU A 370 4.03 28.62 -15.78
CA LEU A 370 2.91 27.71 -15.92
C LEU A 370 1.59 28.48 -16.04
N GLU A 371 0.84 28.21 -17.09
CA GLU A 371 -0.51 28.74 -17.25
C GLU A 371 -1.48 27.99 -16.37
N ILE A 372 -2.24 28.75 -15.57
CA ILE A 372 -3.21 28.25 -14.61
C ILE A 372 -4.58 28.87 -14.97
N MET A 373 -5.60 28.05 -15.16
CA MET A 373 -6.97 28.51 -15.28
C MET A 373 -7.46 29.09 -13.95
N ILE A 374 -8.22 30.18 -14.00
CA ILE A 374 -8.68 30.91 -12.82
C ILE A 374 -10.22 31.02 -12.87
N PRO A 375 -10.94 29.99 -12.48
CA PRO A 375 -12.39 30.07 -12.32
C PRO A 375 -12.76 31.04 -11.18
N PRO A 376 -14.03 31.46 -11.07
CA PRO A 376 -14.49 32.32 -9.97
C PRO A 376 -14.11 31.76 -8.60
N LEU A 377 -13.61 32.63 -7.69
CA LEU A 377 -13.14 32.22 -6.35
C LEU A 377 -14.21 31.48 -5.55
N GLU A 378 -15.47 31.83 -5.75
CA GLU A 378 -16.60 31.13 -5.10
C GLU A 378 -16.66 29.65 -5.49
N LEU A 379 -16.48 29.30 -6.76
CA LEU A 379 -16.42 27.91 -7.22
C LEU A 379 -15.18 27.18 -6.68
N GLN A 380 -14.02 27.86 -6.64
CA GLN A 380 -12.81 27.31 -6.02
C GLN A 380 -13.05 26.97 -4.53
N ASN A 381 -13.71 27.86 -3.79
CA ASN A 381 -14.04 27.65 -2.39
C ASN A 381 -15.08 26.54 -2.19
N GLN A 382 -16.07 26.40 -3.08
CA GLN A 382 -17.01 25.27 -3.05
C GLN A 382 -16.28 23.93 -3.22
N PHE A 383 -15.31 23.87 -4.15
CA PHE A 383 -14.47 22.69 -4.31
C PHE A 383 -13.62 22.42 -3.07
N ALA A 384 -13.00 23.45 -2.49
CA ALA A 384 -12.21 23.31 -1.27
C ALA A 384 -13.04 22.76 -0.11
N SER A 385 -14.25 23.28 0.10
CA SER A 385 -15.17 22.78 1.14
C SER A 385 -15.56 21.33 0.90
N PHE A 386 -15.79 20.94 -0.36
CA PHE A 386 -16.06 19.55 -0.72
C PHE A 386 -14.87 18.64 -0.38
N VAL A 387 -13.63 19.04 -0.72
CA VAL A 387 -12.41 18.28 -0.40
C VAL A 387 -12.24 18.12 1.12
N GLU A 388 -12.49 19.20 1.90
CA GLU A 388 -12.43 19.13 3.37
C GLU A 388 -13.42 18.14 3.98
N GLU A 389 -14.64 18.02 3.44
CA GLU A 389 -15.62 17.01 3.87
C GLU A 389 -15.14 15.59 3.55
N ILE A 390 -14.56 15.38 2.36
CA ILE A 390 -13.98 14.10 1.98
C ILE A 390 -12.80 13.74 2.89
N ASP A 391 -11.93 14.70 3.23
CA ASP A 391 -10.77 14.47 4.10
C ASP A 391 -11.18 14.08 5.52
N LYS A 392 -12.26 14.65 6.05
CA LYS A 392 -12.84 14.19 7.33
C LYS A 392 -13.29 12.72 7.27
N SER A 393 -13.93 12.32 6.15
CA SER A 393 -14.33 10.92 5.92
C SER A 393 -13.11 9.99 5.80
N ARG A 394 -12.06 10.42 5.09
CA ARG A 394 -10.78 9.68 4.98
C ARG A 394 -10.12 9.48 6.34
N LEU A 395 -10.06 10.51 7.18
CA LEU A 395 -9.49 10.41 8.52
C LEU A 395 -10.21 9.37 9.37
N PHE A 396 -11.53 9.35 9.33
CA PHE A 396 -12.34 8.35 10.04
C PHE A 396 -12.07 6.93 9.53
N SER A 397 -12.09 6.73 8.20
CA SER A 397 -11.87 5.41 7.58
C SER A 397 -10.43 4.93 7.82
N ASN A 398 -9.42 5.78 7.71
CA ASN A 398 -8.02 5.45 8.01
C ASN A 398 -7.81 5.06 9.48
N HIS A 399 -8.39 5.83 10.42
CA HIS A 399 -8.31 5.50 11.85
C HIS A 399 -8.96 4.15 12.16
N SER A 400 -10.15 3.90 11.62
CA SER A 400 -10.86 2.63 11.78
C SER A 400 -10.08 1.47 11.18
N LEU A 401 -9.50 1.66 10.00
CA LEU A 401 -8.66 0.67 9.32
C LEU A 401 -7.39 0.34 10.13
N PHE A 402 -6.75 1.36 10.70
CA PHE A 402 -5.59 1.18 11.58
C PHE A 402 -5.94 0.36 12.83
N LEU A 403 -7.03 0.70 13.51
CA LEU A 403 -7.51 -0.03 14.69
C LEU A 403 -7.82 -1.50 14.36
N ILE A 404 -8.53 -1.76 13.27
CA ILE A 404 -8.88 -3.12 12.85
C ILE A 404 -7.61 -3.92 12.52
N LYS A 405 -6.67 -3.35 11.76
CA LYS A 405 -5.40 -4.00 11.43
C LYS A 405 -4.57 -4.30 12.67
N SER A 406 -4.52 -3.41 13.65
CA SER A 406 -3.77 -3.61 14.91
C SER A 406 -4.33 -4.72 15.81
N ILE A 407 -5.61 -5.05 15.66
CA ILE A 407 -6.25 -6.15 16.41
C ILE A 407 -5.92 -7.51 15.80
N ILE A 408 -5.69 -7.59 14.49
CA ILE A 408 -5.50 -8.85 13.76
C ILE A 408 -4.03 -9.24 13.65
N PHE A 409 -3.12 -8.28 13.59
CA PHE A 409 -1.68 -8.48 13.36
C PHE A 409 -0.85 -8.06 14.55
#